data_ff84509d1ab75be918c96da944cfe460
#
_entry.id   ff84509d1ab75be918c96da944cfe460
#
_cell.length_a   1.000
_cell.length_b   1.000
_cell.length_c   1.000
_cell.angle_alpha   90.00
_cell.angle_beta   90.00
_cell.angle_gamma   90.00
#
_symmetry.space_group_name_H-M   'P 1'
#
loop_
_entity.id
_entity.type
_entity.pdbx_description
1 polymer ?
#
loop_
_entity_poly.entity_id
_entity_poly.type
_entity_poly.pdbx_seq_one_letter_code
_entity_poly.pdbx_strand_id
1 'polypeptide(L)'
;MRISSRVHMVGSGRHGLQTTHMIDCNVYLLDGGSECALIDAGGGVEPERIEANIAAAGVAPERITKLLLTHAHGDHAGGARHFRDRYGAELIVSEEAAPWLESGDMEKNSL
;
A
#
# COMPACT_ATOMS: atom_id res chain seq x y z
N MET A 1 -12.80 3.63 2.20
CA MET A 1 -14.13 2.98 2.29
C MET A 1 -14.07 1.78 3.22
N ARG A 2 -14.93 1.75 4.19
CA ARG A 2 -14.96 0.65 5.17
C ARG A 2 -15.56 -0.60 4.54
N ILE A 3 -14.80 -1.71 4.56
CA ILE A 3 -15.27 -3.01 4.07
C ILE A 3 -15.87 -3.82 5.23
N SER A 4 -15.19 -3.78 6.39
CA SER A 4 -15.67 -4.43 7.60
C SER A 4 -15.20 -3.62 8.80
N SER A 5 -15.43 -4.10 10.04
CA SER A 5 -14.99 -3.38 11.25
C SER A 5 -13.48 -3.19 11.32
N ARG A 6 -12.69 -4.03 10.61
CA ARG A 6 -11.24 -4.01 10.67
C ARG A 6 -10.56 -3.83 9.31
N VAL A 7 -11.34 -3.76 8.22
CA VAL A 7 -10.77 -3.66 6.87
C VAL A 7 -11.32 -2.42 6.17
N HIS A 8 -10.42 -1.56 5.70
CA HIS A 8 -10.76 -0.35 4.98
C HIS A 8 -10.06 -0.34 3.63
N MET A 9 -10.76 0.04 2.55
CA MET A 9 -10.13 0.34 1.28
C MET A 9 -9.65 1.79 1.34
N VAL A 10 -8.34 2.00 1.28
CA VAL A 10 -7.73 3.33 1.41
C VAL A 10 -7.06 3.82 0.14
N GLY A 11 -6.94 2.95 -0.87
CA GLY A 11 -6.43 3.32 -2.18
C GLY A 11 -7.18 2.56 -3.26
N SER A 12 -7.45 3.21 -4.39
CA SER A 12 -8.09 2.60 -5.55
C SER A 12 -7.96 3.54 -6.73
N GLY A 13 -7.33 3.07 -7.80
CA GLY A 13 -7.11 3.84 -9.00
C GLY A 13 -8.21 3.69 -10.03
N ARG A 14 -7.87 3.93 -11.31
CA ARG A 14 -8.86 3.96 -12.40
C ARG A 14 -9.49 2.60 -12.72
N HIS A 15 -8.84 1.49 -12.33
CA HIS A 15 -9.41 0.15 -12.51
C HIS A 15 -10.25 -0.29 -11.30
N GLY A 16 -10.50 0.61 -10.36
CA GLY A 16 -11.30 0.38 -9.16
C GLY A 16 -12.27 1.54 -8.94
N LEU A 17 -12.28 2.09 -7.71
CA LEU A 17 -13.23 3.12 -7.31
C LEU A 17 -12.71 4.56 -7.47
N GLN A 18 -11.50 4.76 -7.96
CA GLN A 18 -10.90 6.05 -8.24
C GLN A 18 -10.84 6.99 -7.01
N THR A 19 -10.49 6.43 -5.86
CA THR A 19 -10.38 7.20 -4.61
C THR A 19 -8.97 7.76 -4.38
N THR A 20 -7.98 7.32 -5.17
CA THR A 20 -6.61 7.78 -5.14
C THR A 20 -6.06 7.92 -6.56
N HIS A 21 -4.72 8.04 -6.71
CA HIS A 21 -4.13 8.25 -8.02
C HIS A 21 -4.55 7.15 -9.02
N MET A 22 -4.73 7.55 -10.29
CA MET A 22 -5.28 6.66 -11.32
C MET A 22 -4.49 5.37 -11.52
N ILE A 23 -3.18 5.35 -11.23
CA ILE A 23 -2.35 4.16 -11.40
C ILE A 23 -2.32 3.25 -10.17
N ASP A 24 -2.94 3.67 -9.06
CA ASP A 24 -2.95 2.84 -7.86
C ASP A 24 -3.79 1.58 -8.08
N CYS A 25 -3.35 0.48 -7.46
CA CYS A 25 -4.18 -0.70 -7.26
C CYS A 25 -5.17 -0.44 -6.13
N ASN A 26 -6.00 -1.42 -5.80
CA ASN A 26 -6.77 -1.36 -4.57
C ASN A 26 -5.83 -1.59 -3.39
N VAL A 27 -5.82 -0.65 -2.46
CA VAL A 27 -4.99 -0.71 -1.26
C VAL A 27 -5.89 -0.87 -0.05
N TYR A 28 -5.60 -1.87 0.78
CA TYR A 28 -6.42 -2.17 1.96
C TYR A 28 -5.63 -1.94 3.24
N LEU A 29 -6.32 -1.40 4.23
CA LEU A 29 -5.80 -1.23 5.58
C LEU A 29 -6.45 -2.27 6.48
N LEU A 30 -5.62 -3.05 7.18
CA LEU A 30 -6.07 -3.98 8.21
C LEU A 30 -5.80 -3.37 9.58
N ASP A 31 -6.87 -3.06 10.32
CA ASP A 31 -6.75 -2.49 11.65
C ASP A 31 -6.71 -3.60 12.70
N GLY A 32 -5.52 -3.85 13.24
CA GLY A 32 -5.29 -4.86 14.28
C GLY A 32 -5.40 -4.31 15.70
N GLY A 33 -5.82 -3.06 15.85
CA GLY A 33 -5.90 -2.42 17.17
C GLY A 33 -4.63 -1.65 17.50
N SER A 34 -3.68 -2.29 18.17
CA SER A 34 -2.41 -1.64 18.53
C SER A 34 -1.49 -1.41 17.34
N GLU A 35 -1.58 -2.24 16.31
CA GLU A 35 -0.83 -2.05 15.07
C GLU A 35 -1.70 -2.35 13.86
N CYS A 36 -1.30 -1.82 12.72
CA CYS A 36 -2.02 -1.97 11.46
C CYS A 36 -1.11 -2.50 10.37
N ALA A 37 -1.72 -3.12 9.36
CA ALA A 37 -1.02 -3.57 8.17
C ALA A 37 -1.65 -2.92 6.94
N LEU A 38 -0.80 -2.57 5.98
CA LEU A 38 -1.25 -2.08 4.69
C LEU A 38 -1.04 -3.19 3.66
N ILE A 39 -2.08 -3.51 2.89
CA ILE A 39 -2.01 -4.50 1.82
C ILE A 39 -1.83 -3.76 0.51
N ASP A 40 -0.66 -3.89 -0.08
CA ASP A 40 -0.17 -3.14 -1.22
C ASP A 40 0.01 -1.66 -0.89
N ALA A 41 0.61 -0.90 -1.79
CA ALA A 41 1.05 0.46 -1.48
C ALA A 41 0.75 1.47 -2.60
N GLY A 42 0.06 1.03 -3.65
CA GLY A 42 -0.24 1.88 -4.80
C GLY A 42 0.98 2.13 -5.70
N GLY A 43 0.83 3.06 -6.62
CA GLY A 43 1.85 3.36 -7.62
C GLY A 43 2.97 4.29 -7.14
N GLY A 44 2.82 4.91 -5.98
CA GLY A 44 3.86 5.77 -5.41
C GLY A 44 3.90 7.20 -5.96
N VAL A 45 2.89 7.61 -6.75
CA VAL A 45 2.84 8.96 -7.33
C VAL A 45 2.25 9.96 -6.34
N GLU A 46 1.15 9.60 -5.70
CA GLU A 46 0.50 10.46 -4.70
C GLU A 46 0.16 9.64 -3.45
N PRO A 47 1.17 9.12 -2.73
CA PRO A 47 0.91 8.29 -1.54
C PRO A 47 0.21 9.05 -0.42
N GLU A 48 0.32 10.38 -0.38
CA GLU A 48 -0.36 11.22 0.59
C GLU A 48 -1.89 11.12 0.49
N ARG A 49 -2.43 10.76 -0.67
CA ARG A 49 -3.88 10.53 -0.81
C ARG A 49 -4.31 9.26 -0.09
N ILE A 50 -3.48 8.23 -0.13
CA ILE A 50 -3.71 7.00 0.64
C ILE A 50 -3.62 7.31 2.13
N GLU A 51 -2.62 8.09 2.54
CA GLU A 51 -2.46 8.49 3.94
C GLU A 51 -3.66 9.29 4.45
N ALA A 52 -4.21 10.18 3.63
CA ALA A 52 -5.40 10.95 3.98
C ALA A 52 -6.61 10.03 4.19
N ASN A 53 -6.77 9.01 3.36
CA ASN A 53 -7.84 8.02 3.50
C ASN A 53 -7.68 7.17 4.76
N ILE A 54 -6.45 6.83 5.13
CA ILE A 54 -6.15 6.12 6.37
C ILE A 54 -6.59 6.97 7.57
N ALA A 55 -6.21 8.25 7.57
CA ALA A 55 -6.61 9.17 8.64
C ALA A 55 -8.13 9.35 8.70
N ALA A 56 -8.79 9.43 7.54
CA ALA A 56 -10.25 9.55 7.45
C ALA A 56 -10.95 8.30 8.00
N ALA A 57 -10.30 7.15 7.97
CA ALA A 57 -10.82 5.92 8.57
C ALA A 57 -10.66 5.89 10.10
N GLY A 58 -10.08 6.94 10.69
CA GLY A 58 -9.87 7.02 12.13
C GLY A 58 -8.59 6.35 12.61
N VAL A 59 -7.66 6.07 11.70
CA VAL A 59 -6.41 5.39 12.02
C VAL A 59 -5.23 6.36 11.81
N ALA A 60 -4.36 6.45 12.81
CA ALA A 60 -3.12 7.21 12.64
C ALA A 60 -2.17 6.41 11.73
N PRO A 61 -1.67 6.99 10.61
CA PRO A 61 -0.77 6.27 9.72
C PRO A 61 0.48 5.72 10.41
N GLU A 62 0.91 6.36 11.51
CA GLU A 62 2.06 5.91 12.29
C GLU A 62 1.85 4.53 12.93
N ARG A 63 0.60 4.05 13.00
CA ARG A 63 0.29 2.72 13.52
C ARG A 63 0.55 1.60 12.50
N ILE A 64 0.89 1.96 11.26
CA ILE A 64 1.22 0.97 10.23
C ILE A 64 2.63 0.43 10.49
N THR A 65 2.70 -0.84 10.89
CA THR A 65 3.96 -1.51 11.21
C THR A 65 4.32 -2.59 10.20
N LYS A 66 3.37 -3.00 9.38
CA LYS A 66 3.55 -4.04 8.37
C LYS A 66 3.04 -3.55 7.02
N LEU A 67 3.76 -3.91 5.97
CA LEU A 67 3.38 -3.62 4.59
C LEU A 67 3.49 -4.93 3.80
N LEU A 68 2.34 -5.46 3.36
CA LEU A 68 2.26 -6.71 2.60
C LEU A 68 2.06 -6.39 1.13
N LEU A 69 2.96 -6.86 0.28
CA LEU A 69 2.84 -6.70 -1.16
C LEU A 69 2.37 -8.00 -1.80
N THR A 70 1.22 -7.95 -2.47
CA THR A 70 0.67 -9.11 -3.18
C THR A 70 1.38 -9.35 -4.50
N HIS A 71 1.91 -8.27 -5.11
CA HIS A 71 2.60 -8.31 -6.41
C HIS A 71 3.80 -7.37 -6.39
N ALA A 72 4.78 -7.66 -7.25
CA ALA A 72 5.92 -6.77 -7.49
C ALA A 72 5.60 -5.68 -8.52
N HIS A 73 4.42 -5.67 -9.12
CA HIS A 73 4.02 -4.68 -10.12
C HIS A 73 3.96 -3.28 -9.54
N GLY A 74 4.28 -2.28 -10.35
CA GLY A 74 4.39 -0.90 -9.91
C GLY A 74 3.15 -0.32 -9.25
N ASP A 75 1.95 -0.69 -9.73
CA ASP A 75 0.69 -0.21 -9.18
C ASP A 75 0.40 -0.76 -7.77
N HIS A 76 1.08 -1.83 -7.36
CA HIS A 76 0.99 -2.42 -6.03
C HIS A 76 2.18 -2.05 -5.15
N ALA A 77 3.39 -2.01 -5.72
CA ALA A 77 4.63 -1.89 -4.97
C ALA A 77 5.26 -0.50 -5.02
N GLY A 78 4.81 0.36 -5.96
CA GLY A 78 5.45 1.66 -6.19
C GLY A 78 5.52 2.55 -4.96
N GLY A 79 4.52 2.49 -4.08
CA GLY A 79 4.48 3.27 -2.85
C GLY A 79 5.19 2.64 -1.65
N ALA A 80 5.74 1.44 -1.80
CA ALA A 80 6.32 0.70 -0.67
C ALA A 80 7.44 1.46 0.03
N ARG A 81 8.33 2.09 -0.75
CA ARG A 81 9.44 2.87 -0.20
C ARG A 81 8.95 4.02 0.66
N HIS A 82 7.91 4.73 0.21
CA HIS A 82 7.34 5.84 0.96
C HIS A 82 6.87 5.40 2.34
N PHE A 83 6.07 4.33 2.40
CA PHE A 83 5.52 3.85 3.68
C PHE A 83 6.58 3.24 4.57
N ARG A 84 7.56 2.52 3.99
CA ARG A 84 8.67 1.97 4.75
C ARG A 84 9.53 3.07 5.37
N ASP A 85 9.91 4.07 4.56
CA ASP A 85 10.83 5.11 5.01
C ASP A 85 10.15 6.07 5.99
N ARG A 86 8.87 6.36 5.77
CA ARG A 86 8.15 7.32 6.61
C ARG A 86 7.70 6.72 7.95
N TYR A 87 7.25 5.47 7.95
CA TYR A 87 6.65 4.85 9.15
C TYR A 87 7.47 3.69 9.71
N GLY A 88 8.55 3.31 9.07
CA GLY A 88 9.35 2.18 9.51
C GLY A 88 8.66 0.84 9.35
N ALA A 89 7.69 0.75 8.45
CA ALA A 89 6.92 -0.47 8.25
C ALA A 89 7.79 -1.61 7.73
N GLU A 90 7.61 -2.80 8.31
CA GLU A 90 8.29 -4.01 7.84
C GLU A 90 7.65 -4.47 6.53
N LEU A 91 8.49 -4.61 5.48
CA LEU A 91 8.03 -5.05 4.17
C LEU A 91 7.98 -6.56 4.11
N ILE A 92 6.79 -7.10 3.80
CA ILE A 92 6.55 -8.54 3.67
C ILE A 92 6.14 -8.82 2.24
N VAL A 93 6.97 -9.61 1.52
CA VAL A 93 6.72 -9.95 0.11
C VAL A 93 6.97 -11.43 -0.09
N SER A 94 6.53 -11.98 -1.23
CA SER A 94 6.85 -13.35 -1.60
C SER A 94 8.35 -13.47 -1.91
N GLU A 95 8.91 -14.66 -1.73
CA GLU A 95 10.31 -14.92 -2.06
C GLU A 95 10.62 -14.66 -3.53
N GLU A 96 9.66 -14.90 -4.40
CA GLU A 96 9.83 -14.66 -5.84
C GLU A 96 9.88 -13.18 -6.18
N ALA A 97 9.11 -12.35 -5.50
CA ALA A 97 9.02 -10.92 -5.80
C ALA A 97 10.16 -10.12 -5.17
N ALA A 98 10.70 -10.54 -4.05
CA ALA A 98 11.71 -9.78 -3.30
C ALA A 98 12.95 -9.41 -4.13
N PRO A 99 13.58 -10.32 -4.89
CA PRO A 99 14.74 -9.96 -5.72
C PRO A 99 14.42 -8.92 -6.78
N TRP A 100 13.22 -8.97 -7.36
CA TRP A 100 12.82 -8.02 -8.40
C TRP A 100 12.63 -6.62 -7.81
N LEU A 101 12.07 -6.53 -6.61
CA LEU A 101 11.90 -5.25 -5.92
C LEU A 101 13.24 -4.66 -5.51
N GLU A 102 14.15 -5.50 -5.00
CA GLU A 102 15.50 -5.07 -4.58
C GLU A 102 16.34 -4.59 -5.75
N SER A 103 16.24 -5.26 -6.92
CA SER A 103 17.00 -4.89 -8.12
C SER A 103 16.42 -3.67 -8.84
N GLY A 104 15.17 -3.31 -8.55
CA GLY A 104 14.49 -2.24 -9.27
C GLY A 104 14.20 -2.61 -10.72
N ASP A 105 13.95 -3.89 -11.01
CA ASP A 105 13.71 -4.38 -12.37
C ASP A 105 12.39 -3.84 -12.90
N MET A 106 12.49 -2.81 -13.74
CA MET A 106 11.33 -2.11 -14.28
C MET A 106 10.45 -3.01 -15.16
N GLU A 107 11.05 -3.90 -15.91
CA GLU A 107 10.31 -4.79 -16.80
C GLU A 107 9.49 -5.80 -16.00
N LYS A 108 10.11 -6.47 -15.03
CA LYS A 108 9.42 -7.47 -14.20
C LYS A 108 8.41 -6.84 -13.24
N ASN A 109 8.64 -5.59 -12.85
CA ASN A 109 7.73 -4.85 -11.99
C ASN A 109 6.63 -4.12 -12.77
N SER A 110 6.63 -4.25 -14.09
CA SER A 110 5.64 -3.61 -14.98
C SER A 110 5.64 -2.08 -14.89
N LEU A 111 6.81 -1.49 -14.72
CA LEU A 111 6.96 -0.03 -14.63
C LEU A 111 7.45 0.61 -15.92
#